data_f04cf201be7a3f88707ed6701aba44d6
#
_entry.id   f04cf201be7a3f88707ed6701aba44d6
#
_cell.length_a   1.000
_cell.length_b   1.000
_cell.length_c   1.000
_cell.angle_alpha   90.00
_cell.angle_beta   90.00
_cell.angle_gamma   90.00
#
_symmetry.space_group_name_H-M   'P 1'
#
loop_
_entity.id
_entity.type
_entity.pdbx_description
1 polymer ?
#
loop_
_entity_poly.entity_id
_entity_poly.type
_entity_poly.pdbx_seq_one_letter_code
_entity_poly.pdbx_strand_id
1 'polypeptide(L)'
;LIKVYYIRESIMKYRTEFDSVGKIKVPGDKYWGASTERSNKYFNIGDFLVRPLVIHSIAIIKKAAAIVNAKNKDLDLRLSKYIIKASDEVIKGKHDKHFPLKVWQTGSGTQTNMNVNEVIANRAIQMMGGKMGTKKPIHPNDHVNKSQSTNDVFPTAMHISIALKTKEKLLPSLKLLDKELEKKSKEFNKIVKVGRTHLQDATPLTLGQEFSGYHSQLKKCITRIEAALKEIYFLAQGGTAVGTGLNTRKNFDKKIIKEISKITKLPFKPSSNKFAALAAHDEIVNFSGTLNTTAVCLMKIANDIRFLGSGPRAGYGELILPSNEPGSSIMPGKINPTQSEAVTMVCVKVIGNHNGITMAGSHGHFELNVFKPLIIHNILQSIEIMSDSAKTFALYCVRGIKADK
;
A
#
# COMPACT_ATOMS: atom_id res chain seq x y z
N LEU A 1 48.84 -6.46 -19.96
CA LEU A 1 48.39 -7.56 -19.10
C LEU A 1 46.94 -7.37 -18.77
N ILE A 2 46.06 -7.96 -19.61
CA ILE A 2 44.60 -7.96 -19.42
C ILE A 2 44.28 -9.04 -18.41
N LYS A 3 43.85 -8.66 -17.18
CA LYS A 3 43.27 -9.60 -16.24
C LYS A 3 41.89 -10.00 -16.70
N VAL A 4 41.76 -11.20 -17.24
CA VAL A 4 40.47 -11.84 -17.51
C VAL A 4 39.87 -12.22 -16.18
N TYR A 5 38.81 -11.49 -15.73
CA TYR A 5 37.98 -11.90 -14.61
C TYR A 5 37.13 -13.09 -15.06
N TYR A 6 37.47 -14.27 -14.65
CA TYR A 6 36.59 -15.44 -14.68
C TYR A 6 35.45 -15.18 -13.70
N ILE A 7 34.28 -14.73 -14.19
CA ILE A 7 33.03 -14.82 -13.46
C ILE A 7 32.72 -16.31 -13.37
N ARG A 8 32.85 -16.89 -12.18
CA ARG A 8 32.29 -18.20 -11.86
C ARG A 8 30.78 -18.08 -12.05
N GLU A 9 30.25 -18.46 -13.21
CA GLU A 9 28.85 -18.81 -13.34
C GLU A 9 28.57 -19.96 -12.38
N SER A 10 27.95 -19.65 -11.25
CA SER A 10 27.39 -20.68 -10.38
C SER A 10 26.34 -21.41 -11.20
N ILE A 11 26.59 -22.66 -11.56
CA ILE A 11 25.61 -23.50 -12.25
C ILE A 11 24.35 -23.50 -11.39
N MET A 12 23.34 -22.77 -11.87
CA MET A 12 22.08 -22.65 -11.15
C MET A 12 21.44 -24.04 -11.10
N LYS A 13 21.38 -24.65 -9.93
CA LYS A 13 20.72 -25.95 -9.75
C LYS A 13 19.22 -25.75 -9.85
N TYR A 14 18.56 -26.45 -10.77
CA TYR A 14 17.11 -26.47 -10.90
C TYR A 14 16.55 -27.72 -10.24
N ARG A 15 15.32 -27.61 -9.71
CA ARG A 15 14.48 -28.74 -9.35
C ARG A 15 13.27 -28.81 -10.29
N THR A 16 12.77 -30.00 -10.55
CA THR A 16 11.56 -30.19 -11.35
C THR A 16 10.36 -30.26 -10.42
N GLU A 17 9.37 -29.41 -10.66
CA GLU A 17 8.08 -29.43 -9.97
C GLU A 17 6.94 -29.71 -10.96
N PHE A 18 5.77 -30.03 -10.41
CA PHE A 18 4.59 -30.38 -11.18
C PHE A 18 3.40 -29.54 -10.72
N ASP A 19 2.56 -29.12 -11.65
CA ASP A 19 1.23 -28.60 -11.42
C ASP A 19 0.22 -29.25 -12.39
N SER A 20 -1.02 -28.76 -12.44
CA SER A 20 -2.05 -29.28 -13.35
C SER A 20 -1.73 -29.13 -14.84
N VAL A 21 -0.78 -28.25 -15.19
CA VAL A 21 -0.37 -28.00 -16.58
C VAL A 21 0.84 -28.87 -16.98
N GLY A 22 1.51 -29.50 -16.01
CA GLY A 22 2.64 -30.40 -16.24
C GLY A 22 3.95 -29.99 -15.56
N LYS A 23 5.06 -30.53 -16.07
CA LYS A 23 6.41 -30.31 -15.52
C LYS A 23 6.92 -28.89 -15.77
N ILE A 24 7.67 -28.34 -14.82
CA ILE A 24 8.41 -27.10 -14.97
C ILE A 24 9.70 -27.15 -14.14
N LYS A 25 10.77 -26.50 -14.63
CA LYS A 25 12.01 -26.32 -13.89
C LYS A 25 11.92 -25.07 -13.03
N VAL A 26 12.20 -25.19 -11.74
CA VAL A 26 12.21 -24.09 -10.74
C VAL A 26 13.62 -23.97 -10.18
N PRO A 27 14.17 -22.75 -10.03
CA PRO A 27 15.50 -22.58 -9.43
C PRO A 27 15.57 -23.22 -8.03
N GLY A 28 16.64 -23.98 -7.78
CA GLY A 28 16.74 -24.85 -6.61
C GLY A 28 16.83 -24.12 -5.26
N ASP A 29 17.30 -22.87 -5.29
CA ASP A 29 17.44 -22.00 -4.13
C ASP A 29 16.18 -21.20 -3.76
N LYS A 30 15.15 -21.22 -4.61
CA LYS A 30 13.93 -20.42 -4.42
C LYS A 30 12.86 -21.21 -3.70
N TYR A 31 12.13 -20.53 -2.80
CA TYR A 31 10.99 -21.13 -2.09
C TYR A 31 9.71 -21.17 -2.94
N TRP A 32 9.60 -20.39 -4.01
CA TRP A 32 8.43 -20.51 -4.89
C TRP A 32 8.40 -21.83 -5.63
N GLY A 33 7.25 -22.21 -6.17
CA GLY A 33 7.05 -23.48 -6.85
C GLY A 33 6.62 -23.31 -8.31
N ALA A 34 6.01 -24.35 -8.84
CA ALA A 34 5.62 -24.46 -10.24
C ALA A 34 4.67 -23.37 -10.71
N SER A 35 3.67 -23.02 -9.91
CA SER A 35 2.66 -22.01 -10.25
C SER A 35 3.31 -20.62 -10.42
N THR A 36 4.18 -20.24 -9.50
CA THR A 36 4.92 -18.98 -9.57
C THR A 36 5.88 -18.93 -10.75
N GLU A 37 6.60 -20.02 -11.01
CA GLU A 37 7.53 -20.08 -12.15
C GLU A 37 6.83 -19.93 -13.49
N ARG A 38 5.63 -20.52 -13.65
CA ARG A 38 4.78 -20.28 -14.82
C ARG A 38 4.37 -18.83 -14.95
N SER A 39 3.99 -18.22 -13.85
CA SER A 39 3.61 -16.79 -13.82
C SER A 39 4.77 -15.91 -14.26
N ASN A 40 5.99 -16.14 -13.77
CA ASN A 40 7.19 -15.43 -14.18
C ASN A 40 7.43 -15.53 -15.69
N LYS A 41 7.19 -16.74 -16.25
CA LYS A 41 7.40 -16.99 -17.67
C LYS A 41 6.37 -16.29 -18.56
N TYR A 42 5.09 -16.32 -18.19
CA TYR A 42 3.99 -15.90 -19.07
C TYR A 42 3.48 -14.49 -18.80
N PHE A 43 3.77 -13.91 -17.61
CA PHE A 43 3.29 -12.59 -17.19
C PHE A 43 4.43 -11.64 -16.85
N ASN A 44 5.52 -11.69 -17.59
CA ASN A 44 6.64 -10.77 -17.43
C ASN A 44 6.35 -9.44 -18.16
N ILE A 45 5.42 -8.65 -17.59
CA ILE A 45 4.94 -7.39 -18.17
C ILE A 45 5.38 -6.23 -17.27
N GLY A 46 6.13 -5.29 -17.84
CA GLY A 46 6.62 -4.10 -17.10
C GLY A 46 7.54 -4.46 -15.93
N ASP A 47 7.85 -3.46 -15.09
CA ASP A 47 8.84 -3.62 -14.01
C ASP A 47 8.23 -3.62 -12.60
N PHE A 48 6.96 -3.24 -12.47
CA PHE A 48 6.32 -3.15 -11.17
C PHE A 48 6.05 -4.54 -10.57
N LEU A 49 6.72 -4.84 -9.48
CA LEU A 49 6.45 -6.03 -8.66
C LEU A 49 5.25 -5.80 -7.74
N VAL A 50 4.60 -6.91 -7.35
CA VAL A 50 3.61 -6.87 -6.27
C VAL A 50 4.28 -6.34 -4.99
N ARG A 51 3.65 -5.36 -4.36
CA ARG A 51 4.23 -4.70 -3.19
C ARG A 51 4.40 -5.66 -2.01
N PRO A 52 5.53 -5.62 -1.29
CA PRO A 52 5.79 -6.51 -0.15
C PRO A 52 4.65 -6.49 0.89
N LEU A 53 4.05 -5.34 1.16
CA LEU A 53 2.95 -5.23 2.12
C LEU A 53 1.73 -6.10 1.76
N VAL A 54 1.45 -6.29 0.46
CA VAL A 54 0.36 -7.19 0.00
C VAL A 54 0.73 -8.64 0.31
N ILE A 55 1.97 -9.02 0.05
CA ILE A 55 2.52 -10.35 0.36
C ILE A 55 2.43 -10.62 1.87
N HIS A 56 2.89 -9.67 2.69
CA HIS A 56 2.86 -9.77 4.15
C HIS A 56 1.41 -9.87 4.66
N SER A 57 0.48 -9.14 4.05
CA SER A 57 -0.94 -9.20 4.40
C SER A 57 -1.56 -10.56 4.05
N ILE A 58 -1.20 -11.16 2.91
CA ILE A 58 -1.61 -12.53 2.59
C ILE A 58 -1.02 -13.50 3.62
N ALA A 59 0.25 -13.36 4.00
CA ALA A 59 0.88 -14.21 5.01
C ALA A 59 0.20 -14.09 6.40
N ILE A 60 -0.28 -12.90 6.78
CA ILE A 60 -1.11 -12.70 7.99
C ILE A 60 -2.38 -13.55 7.90
N ILE A 61 -3.04 -13.57 6.75
CA ILE A 61 -4.25 -14.40 6.53
C ILE A 61 -3.90 -15.89 6.65
N LYS A 62 -2.79 -16.33 6.02
CA LYS A 62 -2.35 -17.74 6.11
C LYS A 62 -2.04 -18.16 7.54
N LYS A 63 -1.38 -17.33 8.30
CA LYS A 63 -1.13 -17.54 9.73
C LYS A 63 -2.45 -17.69 10.51
N ALA A 64 -3.37 -16.75 10.32
CA ALA A 64 -4.67 -16.76 10.99
C ALA A 64 -5.49 -18.01 10.61
N ALA A 65 -5.50 -18.40 9.33
CA ALA A 65 -6.15 -19.59 8.84
C ALA A 65 -5.57 -20.87 9.45
N ALA A 66 -4.24 -20.99 9.52
CA ALA A 66 -3.58 -22.15 10.14
C ALA A 66 -3.95 -22.29 11.62
N ILE A 67 -4.01 -21.19 12.37
CA ILE A 67 -4.44 -21.17 13.78
C ILE A 67 -5.89 -21.68 13.91
N VAL A 68 -6.80 -21.14 13.09
CA VAL A 68 -8.23 -21.48 13.17
C VAL A 68 -8.50 -22.91 12.71
N ASN A 69 -7.90 -23.35 11.61
CA ASN A 69 -8.07 -24.69 11.09
C ASN A 69 -7.51 -25.76 12.06
N ALA A 70 -6.39 -25.47 12.75
CA ALA A 70 -5.86 -26.35 13.80
C ALA A 70 -6.80 -26.43 15.01
N LYS A 71 -7.36 -25.31 15.48
CA LYS A 71 -8.35 -25.27 16.56
C LYS A 71 -9.64 -26.03 16.19
N ASN A 72 -10.03 -25.99 14.94
CA ASN A 72 -11.19 -26.71 14.43
C ASN A 72 -10.90 -28.20 14.12
N LYS A 73 -9.64 -28.67 14.30
CA LYS A 73 -9.16 -30.01 13.93
C LYS A 73 -9.23 -30.34 12.42
N ASP A 74 -9.22 -29.31 11.58
CA ASP A 74 -9.22 -29.43 10.11
C ASP A 74 -7.80 -29.45 9.54
N LEU A 75 -6.81 -29.06 10.34
CA LEU A 75 -5.39 -29.09 10.03
C LEU A 75 -4.64 -29.71 11.20
N ASP A 76 -3.73 -30.62 10.90
CA ASP A 76 -2.85 -31.23 11.90
C ASP A 76 -2.07 -30.15 12.68
N LEU A 77 -2.01 -30.31 14.00
CA LEU A 77 -1.41 -29.33 14.91
C LEU A 77 0.09 -29.15 14.65
N ARG A 78 0.81 -30.21 14.28
CA ARG A 78 2.25 -30.16 13.99
C ARG A 78 2.47 -29.38 12.68
N LEU A 79 1.69 -29.66 11.62
CA LEU A 79 1.78 -28.94 10.35
C LEU A 79 1.45 -27.45 10.54
N SER A 80 0.39 -27.15 11.29
CA SER A 80 -0.02 -25.79 11.62
C SER A 80 1.12 -24.99 12.27
N LYS A 81 1.85 -25.55 13.23
CA LYS A 81 2.98 -24.89 13.90
C LYS A 81 4.07 -24.45 12.90
N TYR A 82 4.40 -25.26 11.91
CA TYR A 82 5.40 -24.93 10.91
C TYR A 82 4.87 -23.91 9.88
N ILE A 83 3.61 -24.01 9.47
CA ILE A 83 2.96 -22.99 8.62
C ILE A 83 2.95 -21.64 9.31
N ILE A 84 2.61 -21.57 10.61
CA ILE A 84 2.63 -20.34 11.41
C ILE A 84 4.04 -19.74 11.44
N LYS A 85 5.08 -20.56 11.73
CA LYS A 85 6.48 -20.11 11.78
C LYS A 85 6.94 -19.56 10.42
N ALA A 86 6.65 -20.27 9.33
CA ALA A 86 7.00 -19.82 7.99
C ALA A 86 6.26 -18.52 7.60
N SER A 87 4.97 -18.41 7.96
CA SER A 87 4.20 -17.17 7.77
C SER A 87 4.79 -16.00 8.54
N ASP A 88 5.26 -16.21 9.78
CA ASP A 88 5.91 -15.18 10.58
C ASP A 88 7.22 -14.68 9.95
N GLU A 89 7.98 -15.56 9.31
CA GLU A 89 9.18 -15.16 8.56
C GLU A 89 8.83 -14.30 7.34
N VAL A 90 7.75 -14.65 6.61
CA VAL A 90 7.27 -13.85 5.47
C VAL A 90 6.76 -12.48 5.95
N ILE A 91 5.94 -12.43 6.99
CA ILE A 91 5.42 -11.17 7.58
C ILE A 91 6.57 -10.23 7.98
N LYS A 92 7.68 -10.78 8.45
CA LYS A 92 8.88 -10.01 8.83
C LYS A 92 9.79 -9.63 7.64
N GLY A 93 9.38 -9.91 6.41
CA GLY A 93 10.14 -9.59 5.20
C GLY A 93 11.38 -10.45 4.95
N LYS A 94 11.61 -11.53 5.71
CA LYS A 94 12.84 -12.36 5.58
C LYS A 94 12.95 -13.04 4.22
N HIS A 95 11.85 -13.17 3.51
CA HIS A 95 11.76 -13.92 2.24
C HIS A 95 11.30 -13.07 1.06
N ASP A 96 11.37 -11.73 1.13
CA ASP A 96 10.85 -10.82 0.10
C ASP A 96 11.42 -11.12 -1.31
N LYS A 97 12.68 -11.57 -1.40
CA LYS A 97 13.31 -12.00 -2.66
C LYS A 97 12.71 -13.26 -3.32
N HIS A 98 11.76 -13.91 -2.66
CA HIS A 98 11.03 -15.07 -3.18
C HIS A 98 9.65 -14.72 -3.74
N PHE A 99 9.35 -13.41 -3.90
CA PHE A 99 8.10 -12.91 -4.47
C PHE A 99 8.35 -12.06 -5.72
N PRO A 100 8.68 -12.71 -6.85
CA PRO A 100 9.14 -12.01 -8.05
C PRO A 100 8.01 -11.54 -8.97
N LEU A 101 6.73 -11.79 -8.62
CA LEU A 101 5.62 -11.61 -9.54
C LEU A 101 5.32 -10.14 -9.82
N LYS A 102 5.00 -9.87 -11.09
CA LYS A 102 4.60 -8.55 -11.56
C LYS A 102 3.15 -8.22 -11.19
N VAL A 103 2.83 -6.92 -11.17
CA VAL A 103 1.47 -6.42 -10.95
C VAL A 103 0.52 -6.89 -12.06
N TRP A 104 1.00 -6.92 -13.29
CA TRP A 104 0.23 -7.30 -14.48
C TRP A 104 0.12 -8.82 -14.58
N GLN A 105 -0.81 -9.38 -13.83
CA GLN A 105 -1.09 -10.80 -13.70
C GLN A 105 -2.58 -11.09 -13.80
N THR A 106 -3.04 -12.30 -13.49
CA THR A 106 -4.47 -12.60 -13.42
C THR A 106 -5.17 -11.62 -12.46
N GLY A 107 -6.26 -11.05 -12.91
CA GLY A 107 -6.96 -9.96 -12.21
C GLY A 107 -7.56 -10.33 -10.86
N SER A 108 -7.71 -11.62 -10.57
CA SER A 108 -8.10 -12.13 -9.25
C SER A 108 -6.96 -12.07 -8.22
N GLY A 109 -5.68 -12.00 -8.67
CA GLY A 109 -4.51 -12.10 -7.82
C GLY A 109 -4.11 -13.54 -7.45
N THR A 110 -4.64 -14.55 -8.16
CA THR A 110 -4.40 -15.96 -7.84
C THR A 110 -2.92 -16.32 -7.91
N GLN A 111 -2.19 -15.79 -8.86
CA GLN A 111 -0.75 -16.06 -8.99
C GLN A 111 0.01 -15.59 -7.74
N THR A 112 -0.30 -14.41 -7.22
CA THR A 112 0.30 -13.91 -5.97
C THR A 112 -0.10 -14.74 -4.76
N ASN A 113 -1.36 -15.11 -4.62
CA ASN A 113 -1.81 -15.98 -3.53
C ASN A 113 -1.10 -17.34 -3.57
N MET A 114 -0.95 -17.93 -4.77
CA MET A 114 -0.21 -19.17 -4.95
C MET A 114 1.27 -19.02 -4.63
N ASN A 115 1.90 -17.91 -5.01
CA ASN A 115 3.29 -17.63 -4.67
C ASN A 115 3.49 -17.63 -3.13
N VAL A 116 2.60 -16.98 -2.39
CA VAL A 116 2.67 -16.99 -0.91
C VAL A 116 2.44 -18.40 -0.36
N ASN A 117 1.47 -19.15 -0.90
CA ASN A 117 1.22 -20.54 -0.49
C ASN A 117 2.45 -21.43 -0.72
N GLU A 118 3.09 -21.33 -1.90
CA GLU A 118 4.26 -22.11 -2.27
C GLU A 118 5.48 -21.77 -1.39
N VAL A 119 5.75 -20.48 -1.16
CA VAL A 119 6.86 -20.04 -0.31
C VAL A 119 6.67 -20.52 1.12
N ILE A 120 5.49 -20.34 1.70
CA ILE A 120 5.19 -20.81 3.07
C ILE A 120 5.29 -22.33 3.15
N ALA A 121 4.72 -23.07 2.19
CA ALA A 121 4.78 -24.53 2.18
C ALA A 121 6.21 -25.05 2.10
N ASN A 122 7.00 -24.57 1.13
CA ASN A 122 8.38 -25.02 0.94
C ASN A 122 9.29 -24.63 2.12
N ARG A 123 9.10 -23.45 2.72
CA ARG A 123 9.82 -23.05 3.92
C ARG A 123 9.46 -23.93 5.12
N ALA A 124 8.20 -24.23 5.31
CA ALA A 124 7.73 -25.12 6.37
C ALA A 124 8.25 -26.55 6.18
N ILE A 125 8.22 -27.09 4.93
CA ILE A 125 8.82 -28.39 4.59
C ILE A 125 10.30 -28.43 4.96
N GLN A 126 11.06 -27.38 4.60
CA GLN A 126 12.49 -27.28 4.94
C GLN A 126 12.71 -27.27 6.46
N MET A 127 11.92 -26.50 7.22
CA MET A 127 11.98 -26.51 8.69
C MET A 127 11.70 -27.87 9.31
N MET A 128 10.97 -28.72 8.62
CA MET A 128 10.67 -30.10 9.03
C MET A 128 11.72 -31.11 8.59
N GLY A 129 12.81 -30.67 7.93
CA GLY A 129 13.85 -31.55 7.37
C GLY A 129 13.48 -32.19 6.04
N GLY A 130 12.35 -31.77 5.41
CA GLY A 130 11.90 -32.30 4.15
C GLY A 130 12.54 -31.59 2.93
N LYS A 131 12.32 -32.17 1.74
CA LYS A 131 12.83 -31.65 0.46
C LYS A 131 11.82 -30.69 -0.18
N MET A 132 12.24 -29.47 -0.50
CA MET A 132 11.42 -28.46 -1.18
C MET A 132 10.89 -29.00 -2.53
N GLY A 133 9.71 -28.56 -2.91
CA GLY A 133 9.04 -28.94 -4.17
C GLY A 133 8.30 -30.28 -4.13
N THR A 134 8.43 -31.06 -3.05
CA THR A 134 7.74 -32.36 -2.92
C THR A 134 6.27 -32.22 -2.55
N LYS A 135 5.85 -31.05 -2.07
CA LYS A 135 4.52 -30.81 -1.51
C LYS A 135 4.14 -31.73 -0.34
N LYS A 136 5.13 -32.35 0.29
CA LYS A 136 5.01 -33.26 1.45
C LYS A 136 6.02 -32.87 2.53
N PRO A 137 5.63 -32.86 3.82
CA PRO A 137 4.31 -33.18 4.37
C PRO A 137 3.29 -32.02 4.29
N ILE A 138 3.67 -30.83 3.74
CA ILE A 138 2.81 -29.65 3.64
C ILE A 138 2.52 -29.35 2.16
N HIS A 139 1.23 -29.33 1.80
CA HIS A 139 0.77 -28.97 0.46
C HIS A 139 0.32 -27.51 0.40
N PRO A 140 0.71 -26.72 -0.62
CA PRO A 140 0.35 -25.30 -0.72
C PRO A 140 -1.18 -25.05 -0.69
N ASN A 141 -1.97 -25.85 -1.42
CA ASN A 141 -3.43 -25.69 -1.46
C ASN A 141 -4.12 -26.36 -0.28
N ASP A 142 -3.81 -27.64 -0.02
CA ASP A 142 -4.61 -28.46 0.90
C ASP A 142 -4.37 -28.11 2.37
N HIS A 143 -3.19 -27.53 2.69
CA HIS A 143 -2.82 -27.15 4.04
C HIS A 143 -2.69 -25.63 4.22
N VAL A 144 -1.88 -24.92 3.42
CA VAL A 144 -1.66 -23.46 3.58
C VAL A 144 -2.89 -22.67 3.17
N ASN A 145 -3.57 -23.08 2.08
CA ASN A 145 -4.78 -22.40 1.58
C ASN A 145 -6.09 -23.03 2.08
N LYS A 146 -6.03 -23.94 3.05
CA LYS A 146 -7.21 -24.66 3.55
C LYS A 146 -8.31 -23.72 4.02
N SER A 147 -9.56 -24.02 3.64
CA SER A 147 -10.76 -23.22 3.94
C SER A 147 -10.73 -21.79 3.34
N GLN A 148 -9.99 -21.58 2.27
CA GLN A 148 -9.82 -20.27 1.61
C GLN A 148 -9.92 -20.41 0.09
N SER A 149 -10.22 -19.30 -0.56
CA SER A 149 -10.03 -19.07 -2.01
C SER A 149 -9.20 -17.82 -2.20
N THR A 150 -8.54 -17.67 -3.34
CA THR A 150 -7.93 -16.37 -3.68
C THR A 150 -8.99 -15.27 -3.70
N ASN A 151 -10.22 -15.61 -4.07
CA ASN A 151 -11.29 -14.63 -4.24
C ASN A 151 -11.67 -13.92 -2.94
N ASP A 152 -11.55 -14.57 -1.78
CA ASP A 152 -11.71 -13.92 -0.48
C ASP A 152 -10.39 -13.48 0.16
N VAL A 153 -9.27 -14.17 -0.10
CA VAL A 153 -7.94 -13.84 0.46
C VAL A 153 -7.40 -12.53 -0.12
N PHE A 154 -7.45 -12.36 -1.43
CA PHE A 154 -6.81 -11.21 -2.06
C PHE A 154 -7.50 -9.88 -1.69
N PRO A 155 -8.84 -9.71 -1.76
CA PRO A 155 -9.51 -8.50 -1.28
C PRO A 155 -9.29 -8.27 0.22
N THR A 156 -9.26 -9.32 1.03
CA THR A 156 -8.92 -9.21 2.45
C THR A 156 -7.51 -8.66 2.64
N ALA A 157 -6.53 -9.13 1.87
CA ALA A 157 -5.15 -8.61 1.90
C ALA A 157 -5.07 -7.16 1.42
N MET A 158 -5.88 -6.76 0.44
CA MET A 158 -5.99 -5.37 0.00
C MET A 158 -6.41 -4.47 1.16
N HIS A 159 -7.50 -4.82 1.85
CA HIS A 159 -8.01 -4.06 3.00
C HIS A 159 -7.00 -4.00 4.15
N ILE A 160 -6.36 -5.12 4.51
CA ILE A 160 -5.32 -5.15 5.56
C ILE A 160 -4.15 -4.23 5.19
N SER A 161 -3.68 -4.28 3.95
CA SER A 161 -2.56 -3.46 3.47
C SER A 161 -2.86 -1.96 3.52
N ILE A 162 -4.06 -1.57 3.06
CA ILE A 162 -4.52 -0.17 3.10
C ILE A 162 -4.60 0.30 4.56
N ALA A 163 -5.23 -0.48 5.43
CA ALA A 163 -5.41 -0.11 6.83
C ALA A 163 -4.08 0.06 7.57
N LEU A 164 -3.15 -0.90 7.42
CA LEU A 164 -1.82 -0.83 8.02
C LEU A 164 -1.06 0.40 7.54
N LYS A 165 -0.92 0.59 6.22
CA LYS A 165 -0.14 1.71 5.66
C LYS A 165 -0.74 3.06 6.03
N THR A 166 -2.07 3.16 6.09
CA THR A 166 -2.78 4.38 6.50
C THR A 166 -2.51 4.73 7.96
N LYS A 167 -2.60 3.76 8.86
CA LYS A 167 -2.38 3.98 10.30
C LYS A 167 -0.93 4.23 10.64
N GLU A 168 0.00 3.51 9.99
CA GLU A 168 1.42 3.57 10.32
C GLU A 168 2.13 4.76 9.67
N LYS A 169 1.68 5.21 8.50
CA LYS A 169 2.41 6.20 7.70
C LYS A 169 1.58 7.43 7.31
N LEU A 170 0.41 7.23 6.68
CA LEU A 170 -0.35 8.34 6.11
C LEU A 170 -0.86 9.31 7.17
N LEU A 171 -1.63 8.80 8.14
CA LEU A 171 -2.21 9.65 9.18
C LEU A 171 -1.15 10.37 10.02
N PRO A 172 -0.05 9.72 10.46
CA PRO A 172 1.02 10.43 11.17
C PRO A 172 1.66 11.54 10.33
N SER A 173 1.89 11.32 9.02
CA SER A 173 2.50 12.34 8.14
C SER A 173 1.59 13.55 7.92
N LEU A 174 0.30 13.30 7.65
CA LEU A 174 -0.69 14.38 7.49
C LEU A 174 -0.90 15.16 8.79
N LYS A 175 -0.96 14.49 9.94
CA LYS A 175 -1.06 15.14 11.26
C LYS A 175 0.18 15.97 11.61
N LEU A 176 1.36 15.55 11.16
CA LEU A 176 2.57 16.34 11.29
C LEU A 176 2.47 17.64 10.47
N LEU A 177 2.06 17.55 9.21
CA LEU A 177 1.87 18.72 8.35
C LEU A 177 0.79 19.66 8.91
N ASP A 178 -0.31 19.12 9.36
CA ASP A 178 -1.40 19.88 9.99
C ASP A 178 -0.91 20.69 11.20
N LYS A 179 -0.11 20.05 12.05
CA LYS A 179 0.49 20.70 13.23
C LYS A 179 1.46 21.83 12.85
N GLU A 180 2.26 21.66 11.82
CA GLU A 180 3.18 22.73 11.38
C GLU A 180 2.43 23.91 10.73
N LEU A 181 1.34 23.65 9.98
CA LEU A 181 0.46 24.71 9.46
C LEU A 181 -0.26 25.46 10.58
N GLU A 182 -0.75 24.76 11.60
CA GLU A 182 -1.36 25.38 12.79
C GLU A 182 -0.37 26.30 13.52
N LYS A 183 0.89 25.86 13.67
CA LYS A 183 1.94 26.68 14.28
C LYS A 183 2.18 27.96 13.48
N LYS A 184 2.27 27.86 12.16
CA LYS A 184 2.48 29.02 11.29
C LYS A 184 1.30 29.98 11.32
N SER A 185 0.07 29.47 11.38
CA SER A 185 -1.11 30.29 11.60
C SER A 185 -1.02 31.14 12.87
N LYS A 186 -0.57 30.56 13.98
CA LYS A 186 -0.37 31.26 15.25
C LYS A 186 0.80 32.24 15.22
N GLU A 187 1.94 31.83 14.62
CA GLU A 187 3.15 32.64 14.49
C GLU A 187 2.89 33.91 13.68
N PHE A 188 2.13 33.81 12.59
CA PHE A 188 1.87 34.90 11.66
C PHE A 188 0.58 35.69 11.96
N ASN A 189 -0.04 35.47 13.10
CA ASN A 189 -1.38 36.01 13.43
C ASN A 189 -1.44 37.56 13.44
N LYS A 190 -0.32 38.24 13.72
CA LYS A 190 -0.24 39.70 13.80
C LYS A 190 0.35 40.36 12.52
N ILE A 191 0.67 39.58 11.50
CA ILE A 191 1.28 40.09 10.27
C ILE A 191 0.16 40.43 9.30
N VAL A 192 -0.12 41.71 9.12
CA VAL A 192 -1.11 42.23 8.18
C VAL A 192 -0.57 42.18 6.76
N LYS A 193 -1.37 41.72 5.83
CA LYS A 193 -1.04 41.65 4.39
C LYS A 193 -2.25 42.02 3.55
N VAL A 194 -2.03 42.26 2.25
CA VAL A 194 -3.09 42.37 1.28
C VAL A 194 -3.69 40.98 1.00
N GLY A 195 -5.01 40.87 1.06
CA GLY A 195 -5.72 39.70 0.54
C GLY A 195 -5.77 39.76 -1.00
N ARG A 196 -5.87 38.58 -1.64
CA ARG A 196 -6.01 38.49 -3.10
C ARG A 196 -7.19 37.63 -3.50
N THR A 197 -8.00 38.18 -4.41
CA THR A 197 -9.02 37.44 -5.15
C THR A 197 -8.78 37.65 -6.64
N HIS A 198 -8.92 36.60 -7.45
CA HIS A 198 -8.54 36.62 -8.88
C HIS A 198 -7.07 37.03 -9.12
N LEU A 199 -6.18 36.79 -8.14
CA LEU A 199 -4.79 37.27 -8.08
C LEU A 199 -4.66 38.81 -8.07
N GLN A 200 -5.77 39.53 -7.85
CA GLN A 200 -5.82 40.99 -7.71
C GLN A 200 -5.90 41.37 -6.22
N ASP A 201 -5.40 42.59 -5.91
CA ASP A 201 -5.46 43.11 -4.57
C ASP A 201 -6.88 43.24 -4.05
N ALA A 202 -7.10 42.79 -2.82
CA ALA A 202 -8.39 42.81 -2.15
C ALA A 202 -8.24 43.40 -0.73
N THR A 203 -9.22 43.16 0.14
CA THR A 203 -9.21 43.66 1.51
C THR A 203 -8.09 43.04 2.35
N PRO A 204 -7.59 43.74 3.37
CA PRO A 204 -6.54 43.23 4.27
C PRO A 204 -7.01 42.02 5.07
N LEU A 205 -6.05 41.13 5.35
CA LEU A 205 -6.14 40.04 6.33
C LEU A 205 -4.78 39.87 7.00
N THR A 206 -4.67 38.95 7.97
CA THR A 206 -3.37 38.55 8.47
C THR A 206 -2.85 37.32 7.74
N LEU A 207 -1.54 37.20 7.61
CA LEU A 207 -0.89 35.99 7.08
C LEU A 207 -1.25 34.74 7.93
N GLY A 208 -1.46 34.91 9.23
CA GLY A 208 -1.93 33.86 10.10
C GLY A 208 -3.35 33.38 9.78
N GLN A 209 -4.25 34.29 9.37
CA GLN A 209 -5.59 33.92 8.88
C GLN A 209 -5.52 33.11 7.59
N GLU A 210 -4.63 33.46 6.65
CA GLU A 210 -4.39 32.71 5.43
C GLU A 210 -3.92 31.27 5.75
N PHE A 211 -2.89 31.12 6.60
CA PHE A 211 -2.43 29.80 7.05
C PHE A 211 -3.48 29.01 7.86
N SER A 212 -4.39 29.69 8.57
CA SER A 212 -5.50 29.02 9.25
C SER A 212 -6.46 28.34 8.28
N GLY A 213 -6.62 28.90 7.07
CA GLY A 213 -7.37 28.28 5.98
C GLY A 213 -6.72 26.96 5.55
N TYR A 214 -5.40 26.93 5.37
CA TYR A 214 -4.65 25.71 5.00
C TYR A 214 -4.76 24.62 6.07
N HIS A 215 -4.55 24.99 7.34
CA HIS A 215 -4.77 24.08 8.49
C HIS A 215 -6.18 23.49 8.49
N SER A 216 -7.21 24.35 8.36
CA SER A 216 -8.60 23.91 8.38
C SER A 216 -8.92 22.92 7.24
N GLN A 217 -8.41 23.19 6.03
CA GLN A 217 -8.61 22.30 4.87
C GLN A 217 -7.96 20.92 5.11
N LEU A 218 -6.71 20.88 5.57
CA LEU A 218 -6.00 19.64 5.81
C LEU A 218 -6.63 18.82 6.95
N LYS A 219 -7.04 19.47 8.03
CA LYS A 219 -7.74 18.85 9.16
C LYS A 219 -9.02 18.13 8.71
N LYS A 220 -9.81 18.77 7.83
CA LYS A 220 -11.01 18.15 7.23
C LYS A 220 -10.65 16.96 6.35
N CYS A 221 -9.53 16.99 5.61
CA CYS A 221 -9.06 15.86 4.82
C CYS A 221 -8.68 14.67 5.71
N ILE A 222 -7.98 14.89 6.82
CA ILE A 222 -7.67 13.86 7.80
C ILE A 222 -8.95 13.20 8.34
N THR A 223 -9.96 13.99 8.71
CA THR A 223 -11.26 13.49 9.19
C THR A 223 -11.95 12.60 8.14
N ARG A 224 -11.93 13.00 6.84
CA ARG A 224 -12.50 12.19 5.76
C ARG A 224 -11.77 10.85 5.59
N ILE A 225 -10.43 10.86 5.64
CA ILE A 225 -9.63 9.63 5.57
C ILE A 225 -9.94 8.70 6.76
N GLU A 226 -10.02 9.24 7.98
CA GLU A 226 -10.36 8.47 9.17
C GLU A 226 -11.78 7.90 9.11
N ALA A 227 -12.72 8.59 8.49
CA ALA A 227 -14.08 8.11 8.26
C ALA A 227 -14.10 6.96 7.24
N ALA A 228 -13.49 7.15 6.07
CA ALA A 228 -13.43 6.13 5.02
C ALA A 228 -12.65 4.87 5.47
N LEU A 229 -11.64 5.03 6.34
CA LEU A 229 -10.90 3.90 6.89
C LEU A 229 -11.77 2.92 7.68
N LYS A 230 -12.91 3.37 8.24
CA LYS A 230 -13.84 2.50 8.97
C LYS A 230 -14.48 1.44 8.08
N GLU A 231 -14.73 1.75 6.80
CA GLU A 231 -15.26 0.82 5.82
C GLU A 231 -14.19 -0.22 5.41
N ILE A 232 -12.93 0.19 5.33
CA ILE A 232 -11.80 -0.70 5.02
C ILE A 232 -11.61 -1.79 6.08
N TYR A 233 -12.11 -1.62 7.30
CA TYR A 233 -12.04 -2.67 8.33
C TYR A 233 -12.98 -3.86 8.11
N PHE A 234 -13.88 -3.82 7.13
CA PHE A 234 -14.75 -4.96 6.81
C PHE A 234 -14.09 -5.87 5.77
N LEU A 235 -13.94 -7.15 6.11
CA LEU A 235 -13.16 -8.11 5.34
C LEU A 235 -14.03 -9.14 4.62
N ALA A 236 -13.63 -9.48 3.41
CA ALA A 236 -14.24 -10.52 2.57
C ALA A 236 -13.96 -11.95 3.06
N GLN A 237 -12.96 -12.13 3.92
CA GLN A 237 -12.46 -13.44 4.33
C GLN A 237 -13.57 -14.34 4.87
N GLY A 238 -13.58 -15.60 4.42
CA GLY A 238 -14.60 -16.60 4.71
C GLY A 238 -15.71 -16.70 3.67
N GLY A 239 -15.73 -15.81 2.64
CA GLY A 239 -16.64 -15.93 1.49
C GLY A 239 -16.25 -17.05 0.53
N THR A 240 -14.99 -17.46 0.56
CA THR A 240 -14.38 -18.44 -0.34
C THR A 240 -14.52 -18.09 -1.82
N ALA A 241 -15.04 -19.02 -2.66
CA ALA A 241 -14.99 -18.87 -4.12
C ALA A 241 -15.93 -17.78 -4.65
N VAL A 242 -17.15 -17.68 -4.14
CA VAL A 242 -18.21 -16.81 -4.68
C VAL A 242 -19.01 -16.06 -3.60
N GLY A 243 -18.66 -16.20 -2.33
CA GLY A 243 -19.33 -15.52 -1.22
C GLY A 243 -20.17 -16.43 -0.32
N THR A 244 -20.39 -17.68 -0.71
CA THR A 244 -21.22 -18.64 0.05
C THR A 244 -20.52 -19.27 1.25
N GLY A 245 -19.19 -19.16 1.33
CA GLY A 245 -18.40 -19.82 2.36
C GLY A 245 -18.25 -21.33 2.16
N LEU A 246 -18.41 -21.84 0.94
CA LEU A 246 -18.25 -23.24 0.61
C LEU A 246 -16.88 -23.78 1.11
N ASN A 247 -16.88 -25.01 1.65
CA ASN A 247 -15.72 -25.68 2.24
C ASN A 247 -15.17 -25.02 3.52
N THR A 248 -15.97 -24.22 4.23
CA THR A 248 -15.63 -23.70 5.55
C THR A 248 -16.56 -24.28 6.63
N ARG A 249 -16.06 -24.30 7.88
CA ARG A 249 -16.93 -24.61 9.03
C ARG A 249 -17.75 -23.38 9.44
N LYS A 250 -18.87 -23.61 10.10
CA LYS A 250 -19.71 -22.54 10.68
C LYS A 250 -18.88 -21.56 11.50
N ASN A 251 -19.07 -20.26 11.25
CA ASN A 251 -18.35 -19.16 11.89
C ASN A 251 -16.83 -19.12 11.61
N PHE A 252 -16.34 -19.74 10.54
CA PHE A 252 -14.94 -19.67 10.15
C PHE A 252 -14.52 -18.21 9.90
N ASP A 253 -15.35 -17.44 9.19
CA ASP A 253 -15.14 -16.01 8.91
C ASP A 253 -14.92 -15.18 10.18
N LYS A 254 -15.79 -15.32 11.18
CA LYS A 254 -15.67 -14.62 12.46
C LYS A 254 -14.39 -15.01 13.20
N LYS A 255 -14.05 -16.31 13.21
CA LYS A 255 -12.86 -16.80 13.89
C LYS A 255 -11.56 -16.32 13.25
N ILE A 256 -11.44 -16.41 11.92
CA ILE A 256 -10.22 -16.02 11.22
C ILE A 256 -10.01 -14.50 11.30
N ILE A 257 -11.06 -13.70 11.15
CA ILE A 257 -10.96 -12.24 11.23
C ILE A 257 -10.61 -11.79 12.66
N LYS A 258 -11.11 -12.50 13.68
CA LYS A 258 -10.67 -12.25 15.06
C LYS A 258 -9.16 -12.49 15.25
N GLU A 259 -8.61 -13.56 14.64
CA GLU A 259 -7.16 -13.80 14.70
C GLU A 259 -6.37 -12.77 13.86
N ILE A 260 -6.87 -12.34 12.68
CA ILE A 260 -6.28 -11.25 11.90
C ILE A 260 -6.24 -9.96 12.73
N SER A 261 -7.34 -9.61 13.41
CA SER A 261 -7.39 -8.42 14.28
C SER A 261 -6.37 -8.49 15.42
N LYS A 262 -6.16 -9.65 16.04
CA LYS A 262 -5.14 -9.83 17.08
C LYS A 262 -3.71 -9.66 16.53
N ILE A 263 -3.43 -10.22 15.35
CA ILE A 263 -2.10 -10.15 14.74
C ILE A 263 -1.76 -8.70 14.34
N THR A 264 -2.72 -7.99 13.75
CA THR A 264 -2.54 -6.63 13.22
C THR A 264 -2.78 -5.54 14.25
N LYS A 265 -3.45 -5.84 15.36
CA LYS A 265 -3.95 -4.87 16.36
C LYS A 265 -4.91 -3.83 15.76
N LEU A 266 -5.60 -4.18 14.68
CA LEU A 266 -6.60 -3.34 14.02
C LEU A 266 -8.00 -3.95 14.16
N PRO A 267 -9.07 -3.14 14.20
CA PRO A 267 -10.43 -3.59 14.54
C PRO A 267 -11.17 -4.18 13.34
N PHE A 268 -10.58 -5.15 12.66
CA PHE A 268 -11.21 -5.80 11.52
C PHE A 268 -12.48 -6.57 11.92
N LYS A 269 -13.47 -6.56 11.02
CA LYS A 269 -14.77 -7.20 11.18
C LYS A 269 -15.13 -7.98 9.90
N PRO A 270 -15.97 -9.04 9.99
CA PRO A 270 -16.53 -9.67 8.81
C PRO A 270 -17.41 -8.68 8.03
N SER A 271 -17.27 -8.62 6.70
CA SER A 271 -18.26 -7.97 5.87
C SER A 271 -19.63 -8.61 6.07
N SER A 272 -20.67 -7.81 6.12
CA SER A 272 -22.05 -8.29 6.27
C SER A 272 -22.53 -9.04 5.01
N ASN A 273 -21.99 -8.70 3.85
CA ASN A 273 -22.30 -9.33 2.58
C ASN A 273 -21.02 -9.75 1.87
N LYS A 274 -20.76 -11.07 1.81
CA LYS A 274 -19.56 -11.63 1.19
C LYS A 274 -19.61 -11.57 -0.35
N PHE A 275 -20.80 -11.55 -0.94
CA PHE A 275 -20.96 -11.46 -2.39
C PHE A 275 -20.46 -10.08 -2.88
N ALA A 276 -20.91 -9.00 -2.26
CA ALA A 276 -20.42 -7.66 -2.55
C ALA A 276 -18.91 -7.54 -2.29
N ALA A 277 -18.43 -8.05 -1.14
CA ALA A 277 -17.02 -7.93 -0.75
C ALA A 277 -16.02 -8.66 -1.68
N LEU A 278 -16.48 -9.64 -2.47
CA LEU A 278 -15.67 -10.34 -3.48
C LEU A 278 -15.72 -9.66 -4.85
N ALA A 279 -16.88 -9.13 -5.23
CA ALA A 279 -17.17 -8.67 -6.58
C ALA A 279 -17.01 -7.17 -6.74
N ALA A 280 -17.14 -6.39 -5.67
CA ALA A 280 -17.03 -4.94 -5.68
C ALA A 280 -15.92 -4.47 -4.74
N HIS A 281 -15.37 -3.28 -5.00
CA HIS A 281 -14.33 -2.65 -4.18
C HIS A 281 -14.69 -1.19 -3.91
N ASP A 282 -15.98 -0.92 -3.67
CA ASP A 282 -16.54 0.42 -3.49
C ASP A 282 -15.89 1.14 -2.32
N GLU A 283 -15.58 0.42 -1.23
CA GLU A 283 -14.90 0.96 -0.06
C GLU A 283 -13.49 1.47 -0.41
N ILE A 284 -12.78 0.77 -1.32
CA ILE A 284 -11.45 1.19 -1.78
C ILE A 284 -11.57 2.37 -2.74
N VAL A 285 -12.57 2.39 -3.62
CA VAL A 285 -12.86 3.52 -4.51
C VAL A 285 -13.18 4.76 -3.68
N ASN A 286 -14.07 4.65 -2.68
CA ASN A 286 -14.39 5.73 -1.74
C ASN A 286 -13.13 6.20 -0.98
N PHE A 287 -12.34 5.29 -0.43
CA PHE A 287 -11.09 5.64 0.24
C PHE A 287 -10.12 6.38 -0.70
N SER A 288 -9.98 5.91 -1.94
CA SER A 288 -9.20 6.60 -2.98
C SER A 288 -9.75 8.00 -3.29
N GLY A 289 -11.06 8.19 -3.27
CA GLY A 289 -11.72 9.49 -3.40
C GLY A 289 -11.31 10.48 -2.30
N THR A 290 -11.14 9.99 -1.06
CA THR A 290 -10.62 10.85 0.03
C THR A 290 -9.16 11.25 -0.16
N LEU A 291 -8.32 10.36 -0.73
CA LEU A 291 -6.95 10.70 -1.11
C LEU A 291 -6.93 11.71 -2.25
N ASN A 292 -7.81 11.55 -3.24
CA ASN A 292 -7.97 12.50 -4.33
C ASN A 292 -8.34 13.90 -3.80
N THR A 293 -9.32 14.00 -2.91
CA THR A 293 -9.68 15.27 -2.26
C THR A 293 -8.51 15.86 -1.46
N THR A 294 -7.73 15.01 -0.80
CA THR A 294 -6.53 15.44 -0.07
C THR A 294 -5.45 15.97 -1.03
N ALA A 295 -5.27 15.33 -2.19
CA ALA A 295 -4.35 15.80 -3.22
C ALA A 295 -4.77 17.18 -3.77
N VAL A 296 -6.06 17.41 -4.02
CA VAL A 296 -6.59 18.73 -4.41
C VAL A 296 -6.30 19.79 -3.35
N CYS A 297 -6.50 19.46 -2.07
CA CYS A 297 -6.19 20.34 -0.95
C CYS A 297 -4.68 20.68 -0.89
N LEU A 298 -3.81 19.68 -0.94
CA LEU A 298 -2.35 19.88 -0.88
C LEU A 298 -1.83 20.62 -2.11
N MET A 299 -2.40 20.40 -3.30
CA MET A 299 -2.08 21.12 -4.51
C MET A 299 -2.28 22.64 -4.33
N LYS A 300 -3.44 23.02 -3.78
CA LYS A 300 -3.77 24.43 -3.50
C LYS A 300 -2.79 25.02 -2.49
N ILE A 301 -2.54 24.35 -1.37
CA ILE A 301 -1.63 24.84 -0.33
C ILE A 301 -0.20 25.00 -0.87
N ALA A 302 0.32 24.01 -1.60
CA ALA A 302 1.65 24.06 -2.17
C ALA A 302 1.81 25.17 -3.21
N ASN A 303 0.79 25.40 -4.05
CA ASN A 303 0.79 26.50 -5.02
C ASN A 303 0.77 27.86 -4.35
N ASP A 304 -0.09 28.09 -3.35
CA ASP A 304 -0.14 29.35 -2.64
C ASP A 304 1.21 29.66 -1.97
N ILE A 305 1.78 28.70 -1.24
CA ILE A 305 3.10 28.87 -0.61
C ILE A 305 4.17 29.18 -1.65
N ARG A 306 4.14 28.51 -2.81
CA ARG A 306 5.08 28.75 -3.90
C ARG A 306 4.94 30.17 -4.48
N PHE A 307 3.70 30.62 -4.70
CA PHE A 307 3.45 31.97 -5.18
C PHE A 307 3.86 33.04 -4.18
N LEU A 308 3.49 32.91 -2.91
CA LEU A 308 3.85 33.84 -1.85
C LEU A 308 5.37 33.93 -1.64
N GLY A 309 6.10 32.84 -1.88
CA GLY A 309 7.57 32.80 -1.82
C GLY A 309 8.27 33.17 -3.13
N SER A 310 7.54 33.62 -4.15
CA SER A 310 8.12 33.97 -5.45
C SER A 310 8.91 35.33 -5.40
N GLY A 311 9.94 35.45 -6.20
CA GLY A 311 10.75 36.68 -6.27
C GLY A 311 12.19 36.43 -5.85
N PRO A 312 12.77 37.28 -4.96
CA PRO A 312 12.12 38.28 -4.11
C PRO A 312 11.78 39.63 -4.78
N ARG A 313 12.42 39.99 -5.89
CA ARG A 313 12.28 41.34 -6.46
C ARG A 313 11.08 41.51 -7.39
N ALA A 314 10.85 40.53 -8.28
CA ALA A 314 9.82 40.60 -9.30
C ALA A 314 8.68 39.57 -9.05
N GLY A 315 8.55 39.07 -7.85
CA GLY A 315 7.46 38.17 -7.39
C GLY A 315 6.75 38.80 -6.20
N TYR A 316 5.91 37.97 -5.51
CA TYR A 316 5.16 38.45 -4.34
C TYR A 316 6.08 38.71 -3.13
N GLY A 317 7.08 37.86 -2.89
CA GLY A 317 8.09 38.04 -1.85
C GLY A 317 7.54 38.10 -0.42
N GLU A 318 6.38 37.57 -0.13
CA GLU A 318 5.77 37.62 1.20
C GLU A 318 6.30 36.54 2.15
N LEU A 319 6.84 35.44 1.59
CA LEU A 319 7.40 34.32 2.34
C LEU A 319 8.89 34.13 1.96
N ILE A 320 9.70 33.92 2.97
CA ILE A 320 11.07 33.40 2.83
C ILE A 320 11.01 31.89 3.01
N LEU A 321 11.27 31.14 1.94
CA LEU A 321 11.28 29.69 1.94
C LEU A 321 12.64 29.14 2.38
N PRO A 322 12.67 27.96 3.06
CA PRO A 322 13.93 27.29 3.39
C PRO A 322 14.72 26.91 2.15
N SER A 323 16.04 27.11 2.17
CA SER A 323 16.95 26.58 1.16
C SER A 323 17.28 25.12 1.48
N ASN A 324 16.83 24.21 0.63
CA ASN A 324 17.08 22.76 0.79
C ASN A 324 18.20 22.27 -0.12
N GLU A 325 18.53 23.03 -1.17
CA GLU A 325 19.51 22.68 -2.19
C GLU A 325 20.05 23.94 -2.86
N PRO A 326 21.20 23.87 -3.55
CA PRO A 326 21.66 24.97 -4.42
C PRO A 326 20.64 25.19 -5.54
N GLY A 327 20.07 26.41 -5.63
CA GLY A 327 19.02 26.71 -6.60
C GLY A 327 19.50 26.80 -8.05
N SER A 328 20.74 27.25 -8.26
CA SER A 328 21.37 27.37 -9.58
C SER A 328 22.88 27.60 -9.44
N SER A 329 23.67 26.99 -10.32
CA SER A 329 25.12 27.21 -10.38
C SER A 329 25.50 28.60 -10.98
N ILE A 330 24.63 29.16 -11.83
CA ILE A 330 24.88 30.42 -12.54
C ILE A 330 24.12 31.62 -11.95
N MET A 331 23.20 31.40 -11.00
CA MET A 331 22.42 32.44 -10.32
C MET A 331 22.57 32.28 -8.81
N PRO A 332 23.65 32.80 -8.20
CA PRO A 332 23.86 32.67 -6.76
C PRO A 332 22.72 33.28 -5.94
N GLY A 333 22.32 32.59 -4.87
CA GLY A 333 21.24 33.04 -3.99
C GLY A 333 19.82 32.77 -4.49
N LYS A 334 19.63 32.15 -5.68
CA LYS A 334 18.31 31.73 -6.15
C LYS A 334 17.84 30.54 -5.38
N ILE A 335 16.76 30.70 -4.61
CA ILE A 335 16.11 29.62 -3.85
C ILE A 335 14.83 29.22 -4.58
N ASN A 336 14.74 27.96 -5.02
CA ASN A 336 13.55 27.44 -5.69
C ASN A 336 12.58 26.81 -4.69
N PRO A 337 11.25 26.86 -4.93
CA PRO A 337 10.23 26.26 -4.07
C PRO A 337 10.09 24.74 -4.31
N THR A 338 11.20 24.00 -4.32
CA THR A 338 11.30 22.61 -4.79
C THR A 338 10.44 21.63 -4.00
N GLN A 339 10.24 21.86 -2.70
CA GLN A 339 9.32 21.05 -1.90
C GLN A 339 7.86 21.24 -2.37
N SER A 340 7.44 22.44 -2.70
CA SER A 340 6.12 22.70 -3.28
C SER A 340 5.95 22.03 -4.64
N GLU A 341 6.99 22.07 -5.48
CA GLU A 341 7.01 21.41 -6.79
C GLU A 341 6.84 19.88 -6.63
N ALA A 342 7.59 19.28 -5.72
CA ALA A 342 7.46 17.84 -5.43
C ALA A 342 6.04 17.46 -4.97
N VAL A 343 5.44 18.24 -4.07
CA VAL A 343 4.06 18.02 -3.61
C VAL A 343 3.07 18.09 -4.77
N THR A 344 3.20 19.09 -5.65
CA THR A 344 2.28 19.25 -6.79
C THR A 344 2.38 18.08 -7.77
N MET A 345 3.58 17.56 -8.06
CA MET A 345 3.76 16.35 -8.88
C MET A 345 3.13 15.12 -8.23
N VAL A 346 3.31 14.94 -6.91
CA VAL A 346 2.67 13.86 -6.16
C VAL A 346 1.14 13.96 -6.24
N CYS A 347 0.57 15.16 -6.11
CA CYS A 347 -0.87 15.37 -6.21
C CYS A 347 -1.41 14.95 -7.58
N VAL A 348 -0.75 15.32 -8.67
CA VAL A 348 -1.11 14.90 -10.04
C VAL A 348 -1.09 13.38 -10.15
N LYS A 349 -0.06 12.72 -9.60
CA LYS A 349 0.03 11.26 -9.63
C LYS A 349 -1.08 10.57 -8.84
N VAL A 350 -1.44 11.09 -7.66
CA VAL A 350 -2.55 10.57 -6.84
C VAL A 350 -3.90 10.71 -7.57
N ILE A 351 -4.15 11.85 -8.21
CA ILE A 351 -5.35 12.07 -9.04
C ILE A 351 -5.41 11.07 -10.19
N GLY A 352 -4.30 10.86 -10.91
CA GLY A 352 -4.21 9.85 -11.98
C GLY A 352 -4.46 8.43 -11.48
N ASN A 353 -3.93 8.06 -10.33
CA ASN A 353 -4.18 6.76 -9.72
C ASN A 353 -5.65 6.58 -9.33
N HIS A 354 -6.31 7.62 -8.80
CA HIS A 354 -7.73 7.59 -8.45
C HIS A 354 -8.60 7.31 -9.68
N ASN A 355 -8.32 7.93 -10.82
CA ASN A 355 -9.03 7.65 -12.07
C ASN A 355 -8.92 6.17 -12.47
N GLY A 356 -7.71 5.61 -12.40
CA GLY A 356 -7.48 4.19 -12.67
C GLY A 356 -8.21 3.26 -11.69
N ILE A 357 -8.26 3.62 -10.40
CA ILE A 357 -8.98 2.84 -9.37
C ILE A 357 -10.49 2.91 -9.62
N THR A 358 -11.04 4.06 -9.97
CA THR A 358 -12.47 4.25 -10.26
C THR A 358 -12.90 3.39 -11.45
N MET A 359 -12.13 3.44 -12.54
CA MET A 359 -12.40 2.61 -13.72
C MET A 359 -12.29 1.11 -13.39
N ALA A 360 -11.25 0.71 -12.69
CA ALA A 360 -11.07 -0.69 -12.28
C ALA A 360 -12.16 -1.18 -11.32
N GLY A 361 -12.64 -0.32 -10.42
CA GLY A 361 -13.75 -0.62 -9.51
C GLY A 361 -15.06 -0.86 -10.24
N SER A 362 -15.32 -0.16 -11.36
CA SER A 362 -16.55 -0.31 -12.16
C SER A 362 -16.63 -1.62 -12.97
N HIS A 363 -15.56 -2.43 -13.01
CA HIS A 363 -15.47 -3.67 -13.79
C HIS A 363 -15.64 -4.95 -12.97
N GLY A 364 -16.40 -4.92 -11.88
CA GLY A 364 -16.88 -6.13 -11.21
C GLY A 364 -18.00 -6.81 -12.04
N HIS A 365 -17.81 -8.11 -12.36
CA HIS A 365 -18.81 -8.88 -13.08
C HIS A 365 -19.24 -10.06 -12.22
N PHE A 366 -20.55 -10.14 -11.97
CA PHE A 366 -21.13 -11.18 -11.11
C PHE A 366 -20.40 -11.25 -9.76
N GLU A 367 -19.74 -12.36 -9.42
CA GLU A 367 -19.16 -12.62 -8.11
C GLU A 367 -17.67 -12.24 -8.01
N LEU A 368 -17.07 -11.60 -9.03
CA LEU A 368 -15.64 -11.28 -9.01
C LEU A 368 -15.27 -10.02 -9.78
N ASN A 369 -14.51 -9.13 -9.15
CA ASN A 369 -13.74 -8.10 -9.84
C ASN A 369 -12.35 -8.65 -10.19
N VAL A 370 -11.92 -8.50 -11.45
CA VAL A 370 -10.63 -9.00 -11.95
C VAL A 370 -9.60 -7.90 -12.21
N PHE A 371 -9.69 -6.77 -11.51
CA PHE A 371 -8.74 -5.66 -11.56
C PHE A 371 -8.02 -5.44 -10.22
N LYS A 372 -8.09 -6.42 -9.30
CA LYS A 372 -7.56 -6.29 -7.93
C LYS A 372 -6.07 -5.93 -7.86
N PRO A 373 -5.16 -6.54 -8.67
CA PRO A 373 -3.74 -6.17 -8.62
C PRO A 373 -3.48 -4.71 -9.01
N LEU A 374 -4.20 -4.17 -10.00
CA LEU A 374 -4.14 -2.76 -10.38
C LEU A 374 -4.64 -1.85 -9.26
N ILE A 375 -5.80 -2.16 -8.69
CA ILE A 375 -6.42 -1.38 -7.61
C ILE A 375 -5.46 -1.25 -6.44
N ILE A 376 -4.94 -2.38 -5.93
CA ILE A 376 -4.06 -2.34 -4.75
C ILE A 376 -2.70 -1.69 -5.05
N HIS A 377 -2.16 -1.85 -6.25
CA HIS A 377 -0.93 -1.18 -6.65
C HIS A 377 -1.08 0.34 -6.60
N ASN A 378 -2.12 0.87 -7.24
CA ASN A 378 -2.37 2.31 -7.34
C ASN A 378 -2.69 2.94 -5.97
N ILE A 379 -3.55 2.30 -5.17
CA ILE A 379 -3.92 2.87 -3.86
C ILE A 379 -2.74 2.89 -2.89
N LEU A 380 -1.94 1.83 -2.81
CA LEU A 380 -0.76 1.79 -1.96
C LEU A 380 0.32 2.77 -2.43
N GLN A 381 0.48 2.96 -3.74
CA GLN A 381 1.37 4.00 -4.27
C GLN A 381 0.91 5.38 -3.83
N SER A 382 -0.39 5.69 -3.97
CA SER A 382 -0.96 6.97 -3.54
C SER A 382 -0.75 7.23 -2.05
N ILE A 383 -1.04 6.24 -1.21
CA ILE A 383 -0.81 6.34 0.25
C ILE A 383 0.67 6.62 0.54
N GLU A 384 1.56 5.92 -0.12
CA GLU A 384 3.01 6.03 0.13
C GLU A 384 3.57 7.39 -0.25
N ILE A 385 3.38 7.80 -1.52
CA ILE A 385 3.94 9.06 -2.00
C ILE A 385 3.31 10.28 -1.33
N MET A 386 2.01 10.24 -1.01
CA MET A 386 1.34 11.29 -0.24
C MET A 386 1.87 11.38 1.18
N SER A 387 2.11 10.24 1.83
CA SER A 387 2.70 10.23 3.18
C SER A 387 4.08 10.86 3.21
N ASP A 388 4.94 10.46 2.26
CA ASP A 388 6.32 10.93 2.19
C ASP A 388 6.36 12.42 1.84
N SER A 389 5.58 12.86 0.85
CA SER A 389 5.52 14.28 0.47
C SER A 389 4.95 15.16 1.58
N ALA A 390 3.90 14.74 2.27
CA ALA A 390 3.36 15.50 3.41
C ALA A 390 4.38 15.64 4.54
N LYS A 391 5.14 14.59 4.83
CA LYS A 391 6.19 14.60 5.84
C LYS A 391 7.36 15.52 5.44
N THR A 392 7.87 15.40 4.22
CA THR A 392 8.98 16.23 3.74
C THR A 392 8.57 17.69 3.64
N PHE A 393 7.39 17.98 3.14
CA PHE A 393 6.84 19.33 3.06
C PHE A 393 6.68 19.97 4.44
N ALA A 394 6.18 19.22 5.42
CA ALA A 394 6.10 19.68 6.81
C ALA A 394 7.47 20.06 7.38
N LEU A 395 8.47 19.19 7.22
CA LEU A 395 9.77 19.30 7.86
C LEU A 395 10.70 20.30 7.16
N TYR A 396 10.71 20.28 5.83
CA TYR A 396 11.69 20.98 5.01
C TYR A 396 11.14 22.20 4.28
N CYS A 397 9.81 22.43 4.34
CA CYS A 397 9.20 23.66 3.85
C CYS A 397 8.48 24.39 4.98
N VAL A 398 7.29 23.94 5.37
CA VAL A 398 6.35 24.69 6.24
C VAL A 398 6.99 25.09 7.56
N ARG A 399 7.72 24.19 8.22
CA ARG A 399 8.39 24.46 9.50
C ARG A 399 9.37 25.65 9.41
N GLY A 400 10.11 25.77 8.32
CA GLY A 400 11.15 26.75 8.13
C GLY A 400 10.71 28.05 7.44
N ILE A 401 9.45 28.17 7.00
CA ILE A 401 8.92 29.39 6.39
C ILE A 401 9.01 30.55 7.38
N LYS A 402 9.48 31.70 6.88
CA LYS A 402 9.45 33.00 7.57
C LYS A 402 8.63 33.99 6.75
N ALA A 403 8.01 34.95 7.42
CA ALA A 403 7.39 36.08 6.73
C ALA A 403 8.46 37.11 6.39
N ASP A 404 8.43 37.66 5.18
CA ASP A 404 9.18 38.87 4.81
C ASP A 404 8.35 40.07 5.27
N LYS A 405 8.95 40.94 6.14
CA LYS A 405 8.26 42.04 6.84
C LYS A 405 8.63 43.38 6.26
#